data_df77db8530a503d0d13506603a3048bf
#
_entry.id   df77db8530a503d0d13506603a3048bf
#
_cell.length_a   1.000
_cell.length_b   1.000
_cell.length_c   1.000
_cell.angle_alpha   90.00
_cell.angle_beta   90.00
_cell.angle_gamma   90.00
#
_symmetry.space_group_name_H-M   'P 1'
#
loop_
_entity.id
_entity.type
_entity.pdbx_description
1 polymer ?
#
loop_
_entity_poly.entity_id
_entity_poly.type
_entity_poly.pdbx_seq_one_letter_code
_entity_poly.pdbx_strand_id
1 'polypeptide(L)' 'MRNKLAAMANTLAQDDTVASDEIAAAIDYMEIKIRTAEARNEPVPFVAFRTRTILTIALKLRQESDLSL' A
#
# COMPACT_ATOMS: atom_id res chain seq x y z
N MET A 1 -5.21 -12.94 16.99
CA MET A 1 -3.86 -12.70 16.43
C MET A 1 -3.78 -11.29 15.88
N ARG A 2 -2.72 -10.59 16.20
CA ARG A 2 -2.59 -9.20 15.74
C ARG A 2 -2.20 -9.14 14.29
N ASN A 3 -2.88 -8.26 13.57
CA ASN A 3 -2.56 -8.01 12.18
C ASN A 3 -1.57 -6.85 12.07
N LYS A 4 -0.29 -7.19 11.91
CA LYS A 4 0.77 -6.19 11.79
C LYS A 4 0.58 -5.32 10.55
N LEU A 5 0.05 -5.88 9.48
CA LEU A 5 -0.19 -5.12 8.26
C LEU A 5 -1.20 -4.00 8.50
N ALA A 6 -2.28 -4.31 9.22
CA ALA A 6 -3.30 -3.31 9.55
C ALA A 6 -2.73 -2.21 10.45
N ALA A 7 -1.89 -2.58 11.42
CA ALA A 7 -1.26 -1.60 12.31
C ALA A 7 -0.32 -0.67 11.54
N MET A 8 0.48 -1.21 10.64
CA MET A 8 1.39 -0.42 9.80
C MET A 8 0.61 0.50 8.86
N ALA A 9 -0.46 -0.01 8.27
CA ALA A 9 -1.31 0.79 7.39
C ALA A 9 -1.96 1.94 8.15
N ASN A 10 -2.43 1.70 9.36
CA ASN A 10 -3.04 2.73 10.18
C ASN A 10 -2.03 3.81 10.55
N THR A 11 -0.81 3.44 10.92
CA THR A 11 0.26 4.38 11.22
C THR A 11 0.56 5.26 10.01
N LEU A 12 0.68 4.65 8.84
CA LEU A 12 0.94 5.39 7.60
C LEU A 12 -0.22 6.32 7.25
N ALA A 13 -1.45 5.85 7.43
CA ALA A 13 -2.64 6.65 7.12
C ALA A 13 -2.67 7.94 7.95
N GLN A 14 -2.14 7.90 9.17
CA GLN A 14 -2.12 9.05 10.09
C GLN A 14 -0.87 9.91 9.96
N ASP A 15 0.07 9.52 9.11
CA ASP A 15 1.33 10.24 8.95
C ASP A 15 1.16 11.43 8.02
N ASP A 16 1.13 12.63 8.59
CA ASP A 16 0.93 13.87 7.84
C ASP A 16 2.12 14.22 6.93
N THR A 17 3.28 13.59 7.14
CA THR A 17 4.46 13.87 6.33
C THR A 17 4.42 13.15 4.99
N VAL A 18 3.50 12.20 4.81
CA VAL A 18 3.37 11.43 3.58
C VAL A 18 2.07 11.81 2.89
N ALA A 19 2.17 12.38 1.70
CA ALA A 19 1.00 12.79 0.93
C ALA A 19 0.29 11.58 0.33
N SER A 20 -1.03 11.69 0.16
CA SER A 20 -1.82 10.61 -0.46
C SER A 20 -1.36 10.32 -1.88
N ASP A 21 -0.93 11.34 -2.62
CA ASP A 21 -0.40 11.16 -3.97
C ASP A 21 0.87 10.31 -3.97
N GLU A 22 1.69 10.46 -2.93
CA GLU A 22 2.89 9.64 -2.78
C GLU A 22 2.54 8.18 -2.52
N ILE A 23 1.51 7.95 -1.71
CA ILE A 23 1.04 6.59 -1.45
C ILE A 23 0.50 5.97 -2.74
N ALA A 24 -0.30 6.71 -3.49
CA ALA A 24 -0.85 6.22 -4.75
C ALA A 24 0.25 5.89 -5.76
N ALA A 25 1.26 6.75 -5.88
CA ALA A 25 2.39 6.51 -6.78
C ALA A 25 3.18 5.27 -6.35
N ALA A 26 3.35 5.07 -5.06
CA ALA A 26 4.06 3.90 -4.53
C ALA A 26 3.28 2.60 -4.82
N ILE A 27 1.94 2.66 -4.74
CA ILE A 27 1.10 1.51 -5.10
C ILE A 27 1.32 1.14 -6.56
N ASP A 28 1.28 2.12 -7.45
CA ASP A 28 1.51 1.89 -8.88
C ASP A 28 2.88 1.27 -9.13
N TYR A 29 3.91 1.76 -8.45
CA TYR A 29 5.25 1.22 -8.57
C TYR A 29 5.31 -0.25 -8.16
N MET A 30 4.66 -0.60 -7.05
CA MET A 30 4.62 -1.99 -6.58
C MET A 30 3.85 -2.89 -7.54
N GLU A 31 2.75 -2.38 -8.12
CA GLU A 31 1.98 -3.14 -9.09
C GLU A 31 2.77 -3.41 -10.36
N ILE A 32 3.56 -2.44 -10.83
CA ILE A 32 4.43 -2.62 -11.99
C ILE A 32 5.46 -3.71 -11.70
N LYS A 33 6.07 -3.70 -10.52
CA LYS A 33 7.05 -4.73 -10.15
C LYS A 33 6.43 -6.12 -10.14
N ILE A 34 5.22 -6.25 -9.61
CA ILE A 34 4.53 -7.53 -9.55
C ILE A 34 4.21 -8.03 -10.95
N ARG A 35 3.64 -7.17 -11.81
CA ARG A 35 3.30 -7.54 -13.19
C ARG A 35 4.52 -7.89 -14.00
N THR A 36 5.62 -7.17 -13.81
CA THR A 36 6.86 -7.45 -14.52
C THR A 36 7.40 -8.83 -14.16
N ALA A 37 7.37 -9.20 -12.88
CA ALA A 37 7.80 -10.51 -12.45
C ALA A 37 6.90 -11.60 -13.05
N GLU A 38 5.59 -11.39 -13.05
CA GLU A 38 4.65 -12.33 -13.64
C GLU A 38 4.89 -12.52 -15.14
N ALA A 39 5.10 -11.41 -15.86
CA ALA A 39 5.33 -11.46 -17.30
C ALA A 39 6.63 -12.19 -17.66
N ARG A 40 7.60 -12.20 -16.76
CA ARG A 40 8.89 -12.88 -16.97
C ARG A 40 8.92 -14.29 -16.39
N ASN A 41 7.81 -14.77 -15.86
CA ASN A 41 7.76 -16.06 -15.15
C ASN A 41 8.75 -16.13 -14.00
N GLU A 42 9.01 -14.99 -13.37
CA GLU A 42 9.86 -14.90 -12.18
C GLU A 42 9.00 -14.95 -10.93
N PRO A 43 9.56 -15.40 -9.79
CA PRO A 43 8.82 -15.36 -8.53
C PRO A 43 8.40 -13.93 -8.21
N VAL A 44 7.13 -13.76 -7.82
CA VAL A 44 6.63 -12.43 -7.44
C VAL A 44 7.36 -11.96 -6.18
N PRO A 45 7.90 -10.71 -6.17
CA PRO A 45 8.57 -10.20 -4.99
C PRO A 45 7.61 -10.09 -3.81
N PHE A 46 7.84 -10.90 -2.80
CA PHE A 46 6.96 -10.96 -1.64
C PHE A 46 6.85 -9.61 -0.93
N VAL A 47 7.98 -8.90 -0.83
CA VAL A 47 8.04 -7.59 -0.20
C VAL A 47 7.18 -6.58 -0.97
N ALA A 48 7.22 -6.62 -2.30
CA ALA A 48 6.40 -5.73 -3.12
C ALA A 48 4.92 -5.99 -2.90
N PHE A 49 4.53 -7.24 -2.83
CA PHE A 49 3.15 -7.63 -2.60
C PHE A 49 2.66 -7.15 -1.23
N ARG A 50 3.45 -7.38 -0.21
CA ARG A 50 3.13 -6.95 1.15
C ARG A 50 3.05 -5.43 1.26
N THR A 51 4.02 -4.73 0.67
CA THR A 51 4.06 -3.27 0.68
C THR A 51 2.84 -2.69 -0.03
N ARG A 52 2.47 -3.26 -1.18
CA ARG A 52 1.26 -2.82 -1.89
C ARG A 52 0.03 -2.95 -1.02
N THR A 53 -0.09 -4.05 -0.28
CA THR A 53 -1.23 -4.28 0.61
C THR A 53 -1.30 -3.21 1.70
N ILE A 54 -0.18 -2.91 2.34
CA ILE A 54 -0.12 -1.88 3.38
C ILE A 54 -0.52 -0.52 2.83
N LEU A 55 0.05 -0.15 1.68
CA LEU A 55 -0.22 1.14 1.05
C LEU A 55 -1.69 1.27 0.64
N THR A 56 -2.25 0.20 0.08
CA THR A 56 -3.65 0.20 -0.35
C THR A 56 -4.59 0.40 0.83
N ILE A 57 -4.33 -0.29 1.93
CA ILE A 57 -5.14 -0.14 3.14
C ILE A 57 -5.00 1.27 3.70
N ALA A 58 -3.78 1.82 3.74
CA ALA A 58 -3.54 3.17 4.24
C ALA A 58 -4.30 4.21 3.43
N LEU A 59 -4.25 4.11 2.11
CA LEU A 59 -4.96 5.04 1.23
C LEU A 59 -6.46 4.93 1.43
N LYS A 60 -6.97 3.72 1.56
CA LYS A 60 -8.40 3.50 1.80
C LYS A 60 -8.84 4.11 3.13
N LEU A 61 -8.04 3.96 4.17
CA LEU A 61 -8.34 4.55 5.48
C LEU A 61 -8.43 6.07 5.38
N ARG A 62 -7.53 6.71 4.61
CA ARG A 62 -7.57 8.15 4.39
C ARG A 62 -8.83 8.58 3.65
N GLN A 63 -9.22 7.83 2.64
CA GLN A 63 -10.43 8.13 1.87
C GLN A 63 -11.68 8.00 2.71
N GLU A 64 -11.75 6.99 3.56
CA GLU A 64 -12.87 6.80 4.48
C GLU A 64 -12.95 7.93 5.50
N SER A 65 -11.80 8.39 5.99
CA SER A 65 -11.74 9.52 6.92
C SER A 65 -12.26 10.80 6.28
N ASP A 66 -11.91 11.03 5.01
CA ASP A 66 -12.39 12.20 4.27
C ASP A 66 -13.89 12.16 4.05
N LEU A 67 -14.46 10.97 3.94
CA LEU A 67 -15.90 10.81 3.74
C LEU A 67 -16.70 10.87 5.02
N SER A 68 -16.05 10.85 6.17
CA SER A 68 -16.69 10.80 7.48
C SER A 68 -17.15 12.15 8.01
N LEU A 69 -17.18 13.14 7.18
CA LEU A 69 -17.65 14.47 7.57
C LEU A 69 -19.18 14.49 7.85
#